data_9a9c4121b5213ad3fc561ae24ac10e44
#
_entry.id   9a9c4121b5213ad3fc561ae24ac10e44
#
_cell.length_a   1.000
_cell.length_b   1.000
_cell.length_c   1.000
_cell.angle_alpha   90.00
_cell.angle_beta   90.00
_cell.angle_gamma   90.00
#
_symmetry.space_group_name_H-M   'P 1'
#
loop_
_entity.id
_entity.type
_entity.pdbx_description
1 polymer ?
#
loop_
_entity_poly.entity_id
_entity_poly.type
_entity_poly.pdbx_seq_one_letter_code
_entity_poly.pdbx_strand_id
1 'polypeptide(L)'
;MARIHQDHLIDSVADALQFISYYHPKDFVDAVHAAYEREESKPAKDAMAQILINSRLCAEGHRPICQDTGIVTVFFKVGMDVQWEGVTMSPTDMINEGVRRAYLHPDNKLRASILACLLYTSPSPRDRG
;
A
#
# COMPACT_ATOMS: atom_id res chain seq x y z
N MET A 1 -14.84 -22.59 11.44
CA MET A 1 -15.27 -22.25 10.06
C MET A 1 -15.40 -20.74 9.97
N ALA A 2 -14.54 -20.07 9.20
CA ALA A 2 -14.57 -18.63 9.06
C ALA A 2 -15.54 -18.23 7.92
N ARG A 3 -16.44 -17.29 8.21
CA ARG A 3 -17.31 -16.69 7.21
C ARG A 3 -16.82 -15.30 6.89
N ILE A 4 -16.60 -15.00 5.63
CA ILE A 4 -16.05 -13.73 5.18
C ILE A 4 -16.96 -13.16 4.08
N HIS A 5 -17.52 -11.98 4.32
CA HIS A 5 -18.26 -11.28 3.30
C HIS A 5 -17.27 -10.65 2.30
N GLN A 6 -17.59 -10.72 1.01
CA GLN A 6 -16.69 -10.19 -0.03
C GLN A 6 -16.31 -8.73 0.21
N ASP A 7 -17.25 -7.89 0.67
CA ASP A 7 -16.96 -6.48 0.92
C ASP A 7 -15.93 -6.27 2.02
N HIS A 8 -15.87 -7.16 3.03
CA HIS A 8 -14.84 -7.09 4.06
C HIS A 8 -13.43 -7.30 3.48
N LEU A 9 -13.28 -8.21 2.52
CA LEU A 9 -11.99 -8.37 1.84
C LEU A 9 -11.66 -7.15 1.00
N ILE A 10 -12.61 -6.67 0.20
CA ILE A 10 -12.42 -5.50 -0.67
C ILE A 10 -12.01 -4.28 0.15
N ASP A 11 -12.74 -3.97 1.20
CA ASP A 11 -12.47 -2.82 2.06
C ASP A 11 -11.15 -2.98 2.82
N SER A 12 -10.85 -4.20 3.31
CA SER A 12 -9.58 -4.48 3.98
C SER A 12 -8.37 -4.27 3.06
N VAL A 13 -8.48 -4.64 1.79
CA VAL A 13 -7.42 -4.38 0.80
C VAL A 13 -7.27 -2.88 0.55
N ALA A 14 -8.37 -2.16 0.40
CA ALA A 14 -8.34 -0.71 0.21
C ALA A 14 -7.71 0.01 1.40
N ASP A 15 -8.10 -0.33 2.61
CA ASP A 15 -7.57 0.24 3.85
C ASP A 15 -6.09 -0.10 4.05
N ALA A 16 -5.70 -1.35 3.77
CA ALA A 16 -4.31 -1.78 3.88
C ALA A 16 -3.39 -0.99 2.94
N LEU A 17 -3.82 -0.73 1.71
CA LEU A 17 -3.05 0.08 0.75
C LEU A 17 -2.88 1.53 1.21
N GLN A 18 -3.91 2.12 1.81
CA GLN A 18 -3.80 3.44 2.43
C GLN A 18 -2.78 3.40 3.57
N PHE A 19 -2.90 2.43 4.47
CA PHE A 19 -2.03 2.28 5.63
C PHE A 19 -0.55 2.13 5.24
N ILE A 20 -0.22 1.20 4.38
CA ILE A 20 1.17 0.96 3.97
C ILE A 20 1.79 2.11 3.17
N SER A 21 0.96 3.01 2.64
CA SER A 21 1.44 4.18 1.91
C SER A 21 1.88 5.33 2.81
N TYR A 22 1.38 5.37 4.06
CA TYR A 22 1.67 6.44 5.02
C TYR A 22 2.60 6.03 6.15
N TYR A 23 2.58 4.75 6.52
CA TYR A 23 3.27 4.25 7.69
C TYR A 23 4.40 3.30 7.31
N HIS A 24 5.60 3.62 7.72
CA HIS A 24 6.65 2.63 7.76
C HIS A 24 6.40 1.63 8.90
N PRO A 25 6.78 0.35 8.72
CA PRO A 25 6.80 -0.61 9.82
C PRO A 25 7.68 -0.10 10.97
N LYS A 26 7.29 -0.44 12.20
CA LYS A 26 8.02 0.01 13.38
C LYS A 26 9.48 -0.48 13.39
N ASP A 27 9.71 -1.71 13.00
CA ASP A 27 11.04 -2.30 12.90
C ASP A 27 11.97 -1.55 11.92
N PHE A 28 11.42 -1.07 10.80
CA PHE A 28 12.15 -0.21 9.87
C PHE A 28 12.56 1.11 10.54
N VAL A 29 11.62 1.78 11.20
CA VAL A 29 11.89 3.06 11.88
C VAL A 29 12.94 2.86 12.98
N ASP A 30 12.80 1.83 13.78
CA ASP A 30 13.76 1.48 14.84
C ASP A 30 15.14 1.19 14.27
N ALA A 31 15.22 0.45 13.15
CA ALA A 31 16.50 0.14 12.49
C ALA A 31 17.20 1.40 11.93
N VAL A 32 16.44 2.30 11.29
CA VAL A 32 17.00 3.56 10.79
C VAL A 32 17.45 4.46 11.95
N HIS A 33 16.68 4.52 13.03
CA HIS A 33 17.07 5.27 14.22
C HIS A 33 18.35 4.72 14.85
N ALA A 34 18.44 3.40 15.00
CA ALA A 34 19.63 2.77 15.53
C ALA A 34 20.87 2.97 14.61
N ALA A 35 20.66 3.02 13.30
CA ALA A 35 21.72 3.36 12.35
C ALA A 35 22.14 4.84 12.48
N TYR A 36 21.18 5.74 12.62
CA TYR A 36 21.45 7.16 12.87
C TYR A 36 22.31 7.40 14.11
N GLU A 37 22.02 6.69 15.21
CA GLU A 37 22.80 6.83 16.46
C GLU A 37 24.26 6.38 16.29
N ARG A 38 24.52 5.35 15.48
CA ARG A 38 25.86 4.80 15.25
C ARG A 38 26.65 5.50 14.15
N GLU A 39 25.98 6.28 13.31
CA GLU A 39 26.63 6.92 12.16
C GLU A 39 27.54 8.05 12.61
N GLU A 40 28.76 8.08 12.09
CA GLU A 40 29.77 9.11 12.39
C GLU A 40 29.83 10.19 11.29
N SER A 41 29.50 9.82 10.07
CA SER A 41 29.51 10.76 8.94
C SER A 41 28.34 11.72 9.04
N LYS A 42 28.64 13.00 9.13
CA LYS A 42 27.60 14.06 9.21
C LYS A 42 26.61 14.01 8.02
N PRO A 43 27.06 13.94 6.75
CA PRO A 43 26.13 13.87 5.62
C PRO A 43 25.20 12.63 5.66
N ALA A 44 25.73 11.47 6.06
CA ALA A 44 24.94 10.27 6.18
C ALA A 44 23.93 10.36 7.34
N LYS A 45 24.36 10.92 8.46
CA LYS A 45 23.49 11.18 9.61
C LYS A 45 22.35 12.14 9.26
N ASP A 46 22.64 13.21 8.53
CA ASP A 46 21.64 14.17 8.05
C ASP A 46 20.64 13.49 7.09
N ALA A 47 21.09 12.60 6.21
CA ALA A 47 20.22 11.83 5.32
C ALA A 47 19.26 10.90 6.10
N MET A 48 19.76 10.18 7.08
CA MET A 48 18.93 9.33 7.95
C MET A 48 17.92 10.14 8.75
N ALA A 49 18.30 11.31 9.25
CA ALA A 49 17.40 12.25 9.92
C ALA A 49 16.25 12.68 8.99
N GLN A 50 16.54 12.98 7.73
CA GLN A 50 15.51 13.31 6.74
C GLN A 50 14.53 12.17 6.51
N ILE A 51 15.00 10.94 6.44
CA ILE A 51 14.14 9.75 6.32
C ILE A 51 13.19 9.62 7.52
N LEU A 52 13.71 9.78 8.73
CA LEU A 52 12.90 9.70 9.95
C LEU A 52 11.88 10.85 10.06
N ILE A 53 12.28 12.05 9.73
CA ILE A 53 11.39 13.22 9.68
C ILE A 53 10.28 13.01 8.64
N ASN A 54 10.65 12.57 7.44
CA ASN A 54 9.68 12.26 6.39
C ASN A 54 8.69 11.18 6.82
N SER A 55 9.17 10.11 7.44
CA SER A 55 8.33 9.03 7.97
C SER A 55 7.27 9.57 8.93
N ARG A 56 7.67 10.43 9.86
CA ARG A 56 6.77 11.05 10.82
C ARG A 56 5.75 11.97 10.14
N LEU A 57 6.20 12.85 9.25
CA LEU A 57 5.32 13.78 8.55
C LEU A 57 4.30 13.07 7.66
N CYS A 58 4.70 11.98 7.03
CA CYS A 58 3.79 11.16 6.23
C CYS A 58 2.73 10.47 7.09
N ALA A 59 3.13 9.93 8.23
CA ALA A 59 2.22 9.30 9.19
C ALA A 59 1.20 10.33 9.75
N GLU A 60 1.67 11.49 10.17
CA GLU A 60 0.82 12.56 10.72
C GLU A 60 -0.11 13.17 9.67
N GLY A 61 0.38 13.38 8.45
CA GLY A 61 -0.35 14.03 7.37
C GLY A 61 -1.11 13.09 6.44
N HIS A 62 -1.02 11.77 6.65
CA HIS A 62 -1.56 10.74 5.76
C HIS A 62 -1.18 11.01 4.30
N ARG A 63 0.11 11.14 4.05
CA ARG A 63 0.67 11.41 2.72
C ARG A 63 1.62 10.30 2.30
N PRO A 64 1.71 10.00 0.99
CA PRO A 64 2.63 8.98 0.52
C PRO A 64 4.07 9.22 0.98
N ILE A 65 4.74 8.14 1.38
CA ILE A 65 6.10 8.19 1.93
C ILE A 65 7.13 8.72 0.93
N CYS A 66 6.92 8.46 -0.36
CA CYS A 66 7.81 8.95 -1.42
C CYS A 66 7.04 9.27 -2.71
N GLN A 67 7.77 9.71 -3.73
CA GLN A 67 7.20 10.06 -5.04
C GLN A 67 6.92 8.83 -5.92
N ASP A 68 7.47 7.68 -5.57
CA ASP A 68 7.24 6.44 -6.30
C ASP A 68 5.81 5.94 -6.04
N THR A 69 5.15 5.54 -7.11
CA THR A 69 3.82 4.95 -7.02
C THR A 69 3.86 3.47 -6.66
N GLY A 70 5.00 2.84 -6.83
CA GLY A 70 5.21 1.43 -6.53
C GLY A 70 4.41 0.48 -7.42
N ILE A 71 4.49 -0.80 -7.08
CA ILE A 71 3.71 -1.89 -7.68
C ILE A 71 2.97 -2.60 -6.55
N VAL A 72 1.66 -2.80 -6.72
CA VAL A 72 0.87 -3.57 -5.77
C VAL A 72 1.08 -5.06 -6.03
N THR A 73 1.63 -5.74 -5.04
CA THR A 73 1.73 -7.20 -5.05
C THR A 73 1.02 -7.74 -3.83
N VAL A 74 0.09 -8.66 -4.03
CA VAL A 74 -0.71 -9.25 -2.96
C VAL A 74 -0.43 -10.74 -2.88
N PHE A 75 0.02 -11.20 -1.73
CA PHE A 75 0.11 -12.61 -1.38
C PHE A 75 -1.09 -12.98 -0.53
N PHE A 76 -2.00 -13.74 -1.09
CA PHE A 76 -3.26 -14.07 -0.44
C PHE A 76 -3.33 -15.56 -0.10
N LYS A 77 -3.37 -15.85 1.20
CA LYS A 77 -3.51 -17.21 1.72
C LYS A 77 -4.90 -17.40 2.31
N VAL A 78 -5.64 -18.33 1.75
CA VAL A 78 -7.00 -18.66 2.18
C VAL A 78 -7.04 -20.08 2.71
N GLY A 79 -7.65 -20.27 3.89
CA GLY A 79 -7.90 -21.61 4.42
C GLY A 79 -9.00 -22.32 3.62
N MET A 80 -8.92 -23.63 3.54
CA MET A 80 -9.90 -24.43 2.78
C MET A 80 -11.32 -24.37 3.36
N ASP A 81 -11.45 -24.09 4.65
CA ASP A 81 -12.74 -24.02 5.35
C ASP A 81 -13.38 -22.62 5.35
N VAL A 82 -12.82 -21.68 4.60
CA VAL A 82 -13.38 -20.35 4.48
C VAL A 82 -14.64 -20.39 3.62
N GLN A 83 -15.72 -19.87 4.17
CA GLN A 83 -16.98 -19.65 3.45
C GLN A 83 -17.13 -18.18 3.10
N TRP A 84 -17.31 -17.94 1.83
CA TRP A 84 -17.53 -16.59 1.31
C TRP A 84 -19.01 -16.27 1.29
N GLU A 85 -19.36 -15.07 1.75
CA GLU A 85 -20.72 -14.54 1.74
C GLU A 85 -20.84 -13.36 0.78
N GLY A 86 -22.03 -13.20 0.17
CA GLY A 86 -22.29 -12.11 -0.76
C GLY A 86 -21.45 -12.15 -2.05
N VAL A 87 -21.04 -13.32 -2.48
CA VAL A 87 -20.09 -13.50 -3.58
C VAL A 87 -20.72 -13.16 -4.91
N THR A 88 -20.16 -12.19 -5.60
CA THR A 88 -20.48 -11.81 -6.98
C THR A 88 -19.30 -11.84 -7.92
N MET A 89 -18.08 -12.04 -7.38
CA MET A 89 -16.82 -12.02 -8.12
C MET A 89 -15.80 -13.00 -7.52
N SER A 90 -14.75 -13.30 -8.25
CA SER A 90 -13.66 -14.15 -7.77
C SER A 90 -12.85 -13.45 -6.66
N PRO A 91 -12.11 -14.20 -5.81
CA PRO A 91 -11.21 -13.59 -4.83
C PRO A 91 -10.17 -12.65 -5.45
N THR A 92 -9.67 -12.98 -6.64
CA THR A 92 -8.76 -12.10 -7.39
C THR A 92 -9.44 -10.79 -7.76
N ASP A 93 -10.68 -10.84 -8.22
CA ASP A 93 -11.44 -9.64 -8.57
C ASP A 93 -11.81 -8.81 -7.34
N MET A 94 -12.07 -9.45 -6.19
CA MET A 94 -12.27 -8.74 -4.91
C MET A 94 -11.02 -7.94 -4.54
N ILE A 95 -9.84 -8.54 -4.66
CA ILE A 95 -8.56 -7.86 -4.41
C ILE A 95 -8.37 -6.70 -5.39
N ASN A 96 -8.58 -6.93 -6.68
CA ASN A 96 -8.47 -5.90 -7.71
C ASN A 96 -9.45 -4.75 -7.46
N GLU A 97 -10.67 -5.04 -7.03
CA GLU A 97 -11.65 -4.01 -6.67
C GLU A 97 -11.21 -3.21 -5.43
N GLY A 98 -10.62 -3.87 -4.42
CA GLY A 98 -10.06 -3.18 -3.27
C GLY A 98 -8.92 -2.22 -3.66
N VAL A 99 -8.03 -2.66 -4.53
CA VAL A 99 -6.97 -1.80 -5.09
C VAL A 99 -7.56 -0.63 -5.87
N ARG A 100 -8.56 -0.90 -6.71
CA ARG A 100 -9.29 0.14 -7.46
C ARG A 100 -9.88 1.20 -6.54
N ARG A 101 -10.58 0.78 -5.48
CA ARG A 101 -11.16 1.70 -4.50
C ARG A 101 -10.10 2.55 -3.82
N ALA A 102 -8.97 1.96 -3.43
CA ALA A 102 -7.88 2.68 -2.79
C ALA A 102 -7.33 3.82 -3.66
N TYR A 103 -7.13 3.57 -4.95
CA TYR A 103 -6.49 4.54 -5.85
C TYR A 103 -7.46 5.52 -6.51
N LEU A 104 -8.75 5.20 -6.62
CA LEU A 104 -9.75 6.04 -7.30
C LEU A 104 -10.72 6.73 -6.35
N HIS A 105 -10.61 6.51 -5.06
CA HIS A 105 -11.45 7.22 -4.11
C HIS A 105 -11.25 8.74 -4.24
N PRO A 106 -12.30 9.57 -4.24
CA PRO A 106 -12.19 11.03 -4.37
C PRO A 106 -11.26 11.67 -3.34
N ASP A 107 -11.25 11.12 -2.13
CA ASP A 107 -10.39 11.59 -1.04
C ASP A 107 -9.04 10.86 -1.00
N ASN A 108 -8.72 10.11 -2.05
CA ASN A 108 -7.48 9.37 -2.12
C ASN A 108 -6.29 10.33 -2.14
N LYS A 109 -5.43 10.19 -1.16
CA LYS A 109 -4.16 10.91 -1.05
C LYS A 109 -2.99 10.13 -1.61
N LEU A 110 -3.23 8.93 -2.10
CA LEU A 110 -2.23 8.16 -2.81
C LEU A 110 -1.92 8.84 -4.14
N ARG A 111 -0.69 8.67 -4.60
CA ARG A 111 -0.36 9.16 -5.94
C ARG A 111 -1.17 8.41 -6.97
N ALA A 112 -1.76 9.14 -7.89
CA ALA A 112 -2.41 8.55 -9.05
C ALA A 112 -1.38 7.68 -9.77
N SER A 113 -1.53 6.39 -9.63
CA SER A 113 -0.56 5.43 -10.09
C SER A 113 -0.85 5.05 -11.53
N ILE A 114 0.20 4.86 -12.31
CA ILE A 114 0.17 4.05 -13.52
C ILE A 114 -0.52 2.70 -13.25
N LEU A 115 -0.40 2.18 -12.05
CA LEU A 115 -1.09 0.97 -11.63
C LEU A 115 -2.61 1.10 -11.63
N ALA A 116 -3.16 2.25 -11.35
CA ALA A 116 -4.58 2.46 -11.56
C ALA A 116 -4.96 2.19 -13.00
N CYS A 117 -4.11 2.54 -13.96
CA CYS A 117 -4.33 2.21 -15.37
C CYS A 117 -4.14 0.72 -15.68
N LEU A 118 -3.24 0.03 -15.02
CA LEU A 118 -2.98 -1.40 -15.21
C LEU A 118 -4.09 -2.27 -14.62
N LEU A 119 -4.71 -1.82 -13.55
CA LEU A 119 -5.83 -2.50 -12.89
C LEU A 119 -7.10 -2.50 -13.74
N TYR A 120 -7.13 -1.70 -14.73
CA TYR A 120 -8.30 -1.51 -15.55
C TYR A 120 -8.16 -2.06 -16.92
N THR A 121 -7.57 -3.15 -17.17
CA THR A 121 -7.59 -3.77 -18.51
C THR A 121 -7.24 -2.81 -19.66
N SER A 122 -6.90 -1.57 -19.37
CA SER A 122 -6.38 -0.66 -20.37
C SER A 122 -4.91 -1.00 -20.56
N PRO A 123 -4.51 -1.48 -21.73
CA PRO A 123 -3.10 -1.71 -22.01
C PRO A 123 -2.34 -0.40 -21.78
N SER A 124 -1.17 -0.52 -21.17
CA SER A 124 -0.24 0.60 -21.04
C SER A 124 -0.08 1.27 -22.41
N PRO A 125 0.14 2.59 -22.47
CA PRO A 125 0.47 3.23 -23.74
C PRO A 125 1.63 2.57 -24.48
N ARG A 126 2.50 1.82 -23.78
CA ARG A 126 3.58 1.02 -24.36
C ARG A 126 3.09 -0.27 -24.99
N ASP A 127 1.95 -0.78 -24.57
CA ASP A 127 1.36 -2.03 -25.07
C ASP A 127 0.41 -1.79 -26.25
N ARG A 128 0.26 -0.53 -26.67
CA ARG A 128 -0.53 -0.10 -27.82
C ARG A 128 0.34 0.08 -29.07
N GLY A 129 1.39 -0.70 -29.16
CA GLY A 129 2.25 -0.75 -30.34
C GLY A 129 1.56 -1.36 -31.56
#